data_ae54e298cb0d0bbbde393fbce4cddedd
#
_entry.id   ae54e298cb0d0bbbde393fbce4cddedd
#
_cell.length_a   1.000
_cell.length_b   1.000
_cell.length_c   1.000
_cell.angle_alpha   90.00
_cell.angle_beta   90.00
_cell.angle_gamma   90.00
#
_symmetry.space_group_name_H-M   'P 1'
#
loop_
_entity.id
_entity.type
_entity.pdbx_description
1 polymer ?
#
loop_
_entity_poly.entity_id
_entity_poly.type
_entity_poly.pdbx_seq_one_letter_code
_entity_poly.pdbx_strand_id
1 'polypeptide(L)'
;MHKFGIVVFMIAATVVLIGGIFQRHAIACDILPLMNYQRLNSEVFLAGDFAEQQAQIISELIDSASERISHVYGKPISKPRFVIAADIQGAANWGANETASMHRMPWRACIIIGPKGQNVDVIAHEWLHAEIQHRVGFFRFLKEIPVWFDEGAALTLDYRKPFLPENINLFAEDVTSVKNLKSGKSFFSNNIRQNYQASRIAVEPLIRPKQFFNDLEKIASGESFENVFLKANK
;
A
#
# COMPACT_ATOMS: atom_id res chain seq x y z
N MET A 1 9.46 -34.20 30.32
CA MET A 1 8.90 -32.86 30.09
C MET A 1 9.89 -31.81 29.58
N HIS A 2 11.16 -31.76 30.09
CA HIS A 2 12.15 -30.75 29.65
C HIS A 2 12.52 -30.78 28.16
N LYS A 3 12.72 -31.97 27.58
CA LYS A 3 13.11 -32.10 26.17
C LYS A 3 12.03 -31.58 25.20
N PHE A 4 10.74 -31.77 25.51
CA PHE A 4 9.62 -31.26 24.69
C PHE A 4 9.57 -29.73 24.72
N GLY A 5 9.76 -29.10 25.87
CA GLY A 5 9.82 -27.63 26.00
C GLY A 5 10.96 -27.00 25.19
N ILE A 6 12.14 -27.64 25.18
CA ILE A 6 13.28 -27.16 24.38
C ILE A 6 12.99 -27.24 22.88
N VAL A 7 12.37 -28.32 22.40
CA VAL A 7 12.01 -28.49 20.98
C VAL A 7 11.00 -27.43 20.56
N VAL A 8 9.96 -27.18 21.35
CA VAL A 8 8.95 -26.14 21.06
C VAL A 8 9.58 -24.76 21.03
N PHE A 9 10.47 -24.44 21.97
CA PHE A 9 11.19 -23.17 21.98
C PHE A 9 12.10 -22.99 20.74
N MET A 10 12.82 -24.03 20.36
CA MET A 10 13.69 -24.02 19.17
C MET A 10 12.87 -23.77 17.89
N ILE A 11 11.70 -24.44 17.74
CA ILE A 11 10.82 -24.23 16.59
C ILE A 11 10.30 -22.79 16.58
N ALA A 12 9.82 -22.28 17.72
CA ALA A 12 9.33 -20.90 17.82
C ALA A 12 10.43 -19.89 17.49
N ALA A 13 11.65 -20.06 18.01
CA ALA A 13 12.79 -19.20 17.71
C ALA A 13 13.15 -19.23 16.22
N THR A 14 13.13 -20.41 15.60
CA THR A 14 13.39 -20.56 14.16
C THR A 14 12.35 -19.86 13.32
N VAL A 15 11.05 -19.98 13.65
CA VAL A 15 9.96 -19.30 12.97
C VAL A 15 10.09 -17.78 13.07
N VAL A 16 10.44 -17.27 14.25
CA VAL A 16 10.68 -15.83 14.47
C VAL A 16 11.86 -15.32 13.67
N LEU A 17 12.98 -16.07 13.63
CA LEU A 17 14.16 -15.73 12.85
C LEU A 17 13.87 -15.71 11.35
N ILE A 18 13.22 -16.75 10.84
CA ILE A 18 12.83 -16.83 9.42
C ILE A 18 11.87 -15.68 9.08
N GLY A 19 10.84 -15.47 9.90
CA GLY A 19 9.91 -14.35 9.74
C GLY A 19 10.62 -13.00 9.73
N GLY A 20 11.60 -12.80 10.62
CA GLY A 20 12.43 -11.58 10.68
C GLY A 20 13.26 -11.34 9.41
N ILE A 21 13.82 -12.41 8.83
CA ILE A 21 14.58 -12.30 7.57
C ILE A 21 13.68 -11.86 6.42
N PHE A 22 12.49 -12.44 6.29
CA PHE A 22 11.51 -12.06 5.24
C PHE A 22 10.95 -10.66 5.45
N GLN A 23 10.79 -10.22 6.70
CA GLN A 23 10.24 -8.90 7.05
C GLN A 23 11.32 -7.85 7.38
N ARG A 24 12.59 -8.11 7.04
CA ARG A 24 13.72 -7.25 7.42
C ARG A 24 13.53 -5.79 7.07
N HIS A 25 12.97 -5.48 5.89
CA HIS A 25 12.75 -4.10 5.45
C HIS A 25 11.63 -3.42 6.25
N ALA A 26 10.56 -4.15 6.57
CA ALA A 26 9.49 -3.64 7.42
C ALA A 26 10.00 -3.36 8.85
N ILE A 27 10.81 -4.27 9.42
CA ILE A 27 11.43 -4.10 10.74
C ILE A 27 12.43 -2.94 10.72
N ALA A 28 13.27 -2.86 9.67
CA ALA A 28 14.21 -1.75 9.50
C ALA A 28 13.49 -0.40 9.46
N CYS A 29 12.32 -0.35 8.82
CA CYS A 29 11.49 0.83 8.80
C CYS A 29 11.04 1.26 10.21
N ASP A 30 10.71 0.31 11.08
CA ASP A 30 10.27 0.63 12.44
C ASP A 30 11.38 1.20 13.34
N ILE A 31 12.62 0.83 13.10
CA ILE A 31 13.77 1.33 13.86
C ILE A 31 14.37 2.63 13.30
N LEU A 32 13.88 3.12 12.16
CA LEU A 32 14.36 4.38 11.53
C LEU A 32 14.49 5.57 12.50
N PRO A 33 13.56 5.81 13.46
CA PRO A 33 13.71 6.90 14.41
C PRO A 33 14.96 6.80 15.30
N LEU A 34 15.54 5.61 15.42
CA LEU A 34 16.75 5.34 16.20
C LEU A 34 18.01 5.42 15.33
N MET A 35 17.86 5.55 14.02
CA MET A 35 18.95 5.62 13.05
C MET A 35 19.26 7.07 12.69
N ASN A 36 20.47 7.33 12.21
CA ASN A 36 20.88 8.69 11.80
C ASN A 36 20.48 8.99 10.35
N TYR A 37 19.17 9.02 10.08
CA TYR A 37 18.62 9.47 8.80
C TYR A 37 18.15 10.92 8.90
N GLN A 38 18.31 11.68 7.83
CA GLN A 38 17.63 12.97 7.69
C GLN A 38 16.12 12.72 7.70
N ARG A 39 15.37 13.55 8.42
CA ARG A 39 13.92 13.43 8.50
C ARG A 39 13.24 14.79 8.34
N LEU A 40 12.10 14.77 7.66
CA LEU A 40 11.27 15.95 7.50
C LEU A 40 10.30 16.12 8.68
N ASN A 41 9.81 14.98 9.22
CA ASN A 41 8.95 14.95 10.41
C ASN A 41 9.06 13.56 11.09
N SER A 42 8.13 13.25 12.01
CA SER A 42 8.14 11.96 12.74
C SER A 42 7.94 10.73 11.85
N GLU A 43 7.33 10.88 10.68
CA GLU A 43 6.93 9.77 9.81
C GLU A 43 7.70 9.74 8.48
N VAL A 44 8.45 10.80 8.11
CA VAL A 44 9.10 10.93 6.80
C VAL A 44 10.61 10.99 6.95
N PHE A 45 11.29 10.02 6.36
CA PHE A 45 12.74 9.83 6.40
C PHE A 45 13.34 9.88 4.99
N LEU A 46 14.47 10.52 4.84
CA LEU A 46 15.20 10.66 3.59
C LEU A 46 16.36 9.66 3.57
N ALA A 47 16.36 8.75 2.61
CA ALA A 47 17.39 7.74 2.41
C ALA A 47 18.30 8.16 1.25
N GLY A 48 19.41 8.79 1.59
CA GLY A 48 20.41 9.38 0.69
C GLY A 48 20.59 10.86 0.93
N ASP A 49 21.37 11.50 0.08
CA ASP A 49 21.68 12.93 0.17
C ASP A 49 20.60 13.75 -0.56
N PHE A 50 19.91 14.58 0.19
CA PHE A 50 18.91 15.52 -0.31
C PHE A 50 19.32 16.94 0.01
N ALA A 51 19.31 17.81 -1.00
CA ALA A 51 19.42 19.25 -0.78
C ALA A 51 18.16 19.77 -0.05
N GLU A 52 18.28 20.86 0.70
CA GLU A 52 17.18 21.44 1.45
C GLU A 52 15.95 21.73 0.59
N GLN A 53 16.15 22.27 -0.62
CA GLN A 53 15.07 22.53 -1.56
C GLN A 53 14.34 21.24 -2.00
N GLN A 54 15.07 20.15 -2.22
CA GLN A 54 14.46 18.84 -2.55
C GLN A 54 13.66 18.29 -1.37
N ALA A 55 14.19 18.42 -0.16
CA ALA A 55 13.50 18.03 1.06
C ALA A 55 12.18 18.78 1.25
N GLN A 56 12.15 20.09 0.96
CA GLN A 56 10.94 20.88 0.97
C GLN A 56 9.93 20.41 -0.08
N ILE A 57 10.36 20.17 -1.32
CA ILE A 57 9.49 19.64 -2.39
C ILE A 57 8.85 18.30 -1.96
N ILE A 58 9.63 17.40 -1.34
CA ILE A 58 9.09 16.14 -0.84
C ILE A 58 7.99 16.36 0.22
N SER A 59 8.19 17.28 1.14
CA SER A 59 7.17 17.63 2.13
C SER A 59 5.87 18.09 1.45
N GLU A 60 5.98 19.01 0.49
CA GLU A 60 4.83 19.54 -0.27
C GLU A 60 4.10 18.44 -1.08
N LEU A 61 4.84 17.47 -1.64
CA LEU A 61 4.25 16.33 -2.35
C LEU A 61 3.45 15.42 -1.41
N ILE A 62 3.95 15.18 -0.20
CA ILE A 62 3.26 14.36 0.82
C ILE A 62 2.00 15.08 1.30
N ASP A 63 2.07 16.38 1.56
CA ASP A 63 0.93 17.18 1.96
C ASP A 63 -0.14 17.20 0.85
N SER A 64 0.27 17.40 -0.40
CA SER A 64 -0.62 17.35 -1.57
C SER A 64 -1.29 15.98 -1.76
N ALA A 65 -0.56 14.89 -1.47
CA ALA A 65 -1.13 13.54 -1.51
C ALA A 65 -2.18 13.34 -0.41
N SER A 66 -1.93 13.83 0.81
CA SER A 66 -2.89 13.82 1.91
C SER A 66 -4.16 14.62 1.58
N GLU A 67 -4.00 15.80 0.98
CA GLU A 67 -5.10 16.64 0.53
C GLU A 67 -5.92 15.97 -0.57
N ARG A 68 -5.28 15.29 -1.54
CA ARG A 68 -5.96 14.52 -2.59
C ARG A 68 -6.81 13.40 -1.99
N ILE A 69 -6.27 12.60 -1.08
CA ILE A 69 -7.02 11.56 -0.37
C ILE A 69 -8.21 12.19 0.36
N SER A 70 -7.97 13.30 1.07
CA SER A 70 -8.99 13.99 1.86
C SER A 70 -10.12 14.54 0.97
N HIS A 71 -9.79 15.07 -0.19
CA HIS A 71 -10.75 15.60 -1.15
C HIS A 71 -11.67 14.48 -1.70
N VAL A 72 -11.10 13.34 -2.06
CA VAL A 72 -11.82 12.23 -2.69
C VAL A 72 -12.59 11.41 -1.64
N TYR A 73 -11.91 10.94 -0.61
CA TYR A 73 -12.44 9.93 0.32
C TYR A 73 -12.74 10.45 1.72
N GLY A 74 -12.13 11.55 2.10
CA GLY A 74 -12.13 12.07 3.47
C GLY A 74 -10.75 11.98 4.10
N LYS A 75 -10.60 12.57 5.28
CA LYS A 75 -9.31 12.69 5.96
C LYS A 75 -8.68 11.31 6.23
N PRO A 76 -7.44 11.06 5.77
CA PRO A 76 -6.70 9.87 6.14
C PRO A 76 -6.35 9.88 7.63
N ILE A 77 -6.45 8.73 8.28
CA ILE A 77 -6.12 8.53 9.69
C ILE A 77 -4.91 7.62 9.91
N SER A 78 -4.53 6.86 8.91
CA SER A 78 -3.30 6.09 8.94
C SER A 78 -2.08 7.00 9.03
N LYS A 79 -1.04 6.50 9.70
CA LYS A 79 0.26 7.18 9.83
C LYS A 79 1.35 6.24 9.29
N PRO A 80 1.39 6.00 7.97
CA PRO A 80 2.44 5.19 7.41
C PRO A 80 3.79 5.88 7.59
N ARG A 81 4.85 5.09 7.68
CA ARG A 81 6.19 5.63 7.61
C ARG A 81 6.64 5.72 6.17
N PHE A 82 7.16 6.87 5.77
CA PHE A 82 7.71 7.10 4.45
C PHE A 82 9.24 7.03 4.49
N VAL A 83 9.82 6.32 3.55
CA VAL A 83 11.24 6.34 3.23
C VAL A 83 11.39 6.84 1.81
N ILE A 84 11.96 8.01 1.64
CA ILE A 84 12.16 8.61 0.32
C ILE A 84 13.59 8.33 -0.12
N ALA A 85 13.77 7.57 -1.18
CA ALA A 85 15.08 7.21 -1.68
C ALA A 85 15.57 8.22 -2.73
N ALA A 86 16.79 8.71 -2.57
CA ALA A 86 17.39 9.65 -3.51
C ALA A 86 17.65 9.03 -4.89
N ASP A 87 17.95 7.73 -4.93
CA ASP A 87 18.29 7.01 -6.13
C ASP A 87 17.73 5.57 -6.14
N ILE A 88 17.92 4.88 -7.26
CA ILE A 88 17.42 3.50 -7.46
C ILE A 88 18.07 2.51 -6.50
N GLN A 89 19.37 2.68 -6.21
CA GLN A 89 20.09 1.79 -5.29
C GLN A 89 19.59 1.97 -3.86
N GLY A 90 19.33 3.21 -3.44
CA GLY A 90 18.70 3.53 -2.17
C GLY A 90 17.33 2.89 -2.04
N ALA A 91 16.49 2.96 -3.08
CA ALA A 91 15.19 2.28 -3.10
C ALA A 91 15.34 0.75 -2.99
N ALA A 92 16.27 0.15 -3.75
CA ALA A 92 16.54 -1.28 -3.71
C ALA A 92 17.03 -1.76 -2.33
N ASN A 93 17.84 -0.97 -1.64
CA ASN A 93 18.31 -1.26 -0.27
C ASN A 93 17.15 -1.36 0.73
N TRP A 94 16.05 -0.68 0.45
CA TRP A 94 14.80 -0.73 1.21
C TRP A 94 13.78 -1.73 0.64
N GLY A 95 14.17 -2.55 -0.34
CA GLY A 95 13.31 -3.57 -0.95
C GLY A 95 12.24 -3.00 -1.87
N ALA A 96 12.48 -1.83 -2.44
CA ALA A 96 11.58 -1.19 -3.39
C ALA A 96 12.20 -1.14 -4.80
N ASN A 97 11.33 -0.94 -5.79
CA ASN A 97 11.73 -0.61 -7.15
C ASN A 97 11.95 0.91 -7.29
N GLU A 98 12.22 1.36 -8.50
CA GLU A 98 12.46 2.78 -8.81
C GLU A 98 11.23 3.69 -8.62
N THR A 99 10.02 3.12 -8.50
CA THR A 99 8.77 3.87 -8.31
C THR A 99 8.36 3.88 -6.84
N ALA A 100 7.83 2.78 -6.34
CA ALA A 100 7.46 2.64 -4.93
C ALA A 100 7.24 1.17 -4.56
N SER A 101 7.24 0.90 -3.27
CA SER A 101 6.78 -0.36 -2.68
C SER A 101 6.31 -0.13 -1.25
N MET A 102 5.36 -0.94 -0.80
CA MET A 102 4.91 -0.88 0.58
C MET A 102 5.19 -2.19 1.32
N HIS A 103 5.82 -2.09 2.49
CA HIS A 103 5.96 -3.18 3.44
C HIS A 103 4.86 -3.08 4.50
N ARG A 104 4.14 -4.17 4.71
CA ARG A 104 2.99 -4.22 5.61
C ARG A 104 3.36 -4.85 6.94
N MET A 105 3.08 -4.14 8.03
CA MET A 105 3.14 -4.68 9.39
C MET A 105 1.77 -4.55 10.06
N PRO A 106 1.47 -5.37 11.08
CA PRO A 106 0.17 -5.32 11.75
C PRO A 106 -0.19 -3.95 12.35
N TRP A 107 0.80 -3.19 12.75
CA TRP A 107 0.62 -1.90 13.44
C TRP A 107 0.90 -0.68 12.55
N ARG A 108 1.61 -0.85 11.43
CA ARG A 108 1.99 0.24 10.55
C ARG A 108 2.35 -0.25 9.16
N ALA A 109 2.07 0.54 8.14
CA ALA A 109 2.67 0.40 6.83
C ALA A 109 3.97 1.21 6.72
N CYS A 110 4.93 0.70 5.96
CA CYS A 110 6.13 1.40 5.56
C CYS A 110 6.13 1.57 4.04
N ILE A 111 6.07 2.78 3.57
CA ILE A 111 6.01 3.16 2.16
C ILE A 111 7.39 3.64 1.73
N ILE A 112 7.98 2.96 0.76
CA ILE A 112 9.26 3.35 0.18
C ILE A 112 8.95 4.02 -1.16
N ILE A 113 9.39 5.26 -1.32
CA ILE A 113 9.23 6.02 -2.55
C ILE A 113 10.59 6.11 -3.24
N GLY A 114 10.70 5.50 -4.40
CA GLY A 114 11.88 5.59 -5.27
C GLY A 114 11.91 6.90 -6.08
N PRO A 115 13.00 7.17 -6.79
CA PRO A 115 13.18 8.45 -7.47
C PRO A 115 12.13 8.75 -8.55
N LYS A 116 11.56 7.72 -9.20
CA LYS A 116 10.46 7.90 -10.17
C LYS A 116 9.07 8.00 -9.52
N GLY A 117 8.98 7.67 -8.24
CA GLY A 117 7.74 7.74 -7.46
C GLY A 117 7.53 9.05 -6.72
N GLN A 118 8.50 9.98 -6.75
CA GLN A 118 8.43 11.26 -6.04
C GLN A 118 7.47 12.23 -6.76
N ASN A 119 6.20 11.89 -6.73
CA ASN A 119 5.09 12.67 -7.26
C ASN A 119 3.80 12.35 -6.50
N VAL A 120 2.83 13.26 -6.57
CA VAL A 120 1.57 13.16 -5.82
C VAL A 120 0.78 11.90 -6.18
N ASP A 121 0.82 11.47 -7.46
CA ASP A 121 0.06 10.32 -7.94
C ASP A 121 0.51 9.02 -7.25
N VAL A 122 1.81 8.77 -7.22
CA VAL A 122 2.38 7.57 -6.60
C VAL A 122 2.25 7.63 -5.08
N ILE A 123 2.52 8.79 -4.46
CA ILE A 123 2.43 8.94 -3.01
C ILE A 123 0.99 8.72 -2.53
N ALA A 124 -0.01 9.31 -3.21
CA ALA A 124 -1.41 9.13 -2.85
C ALA A 124 -1.89 7.69 -3.06
N HIS A 125 -1.43 7.03 -4.14
CA HIS A 125 -1.67 5.62 -4.42
C HIS A 125 -1.18 4.74 -3.27
N GLU A 126 0.10 4.83 -2.91
CA GLU A 126 0.69 4.03 -1.84
C GLU A 126 0.09 4.34 -0.47
N TRP A 127 -0.23 5.61 -0.21
CA TRP A 127 -0.87 5.98 1.05
C TRP A 127 -2.28 5.41 1.15
N LEU A 128 -3.04 5.34 0.06
CA LEU A 128 -4.37 4.74 0.11
C LEU A 128 -4.31 3.24 0.45
N HIS A 129 -3.34 2.50 -0.02
CA HIS A 129 -3.11 1.12 0.44
C HIS A 129 -2.91 1.03 1.96
N ALA A 130 -2.11 1.95 2.52
CA ALA A 130 -1.89 2.01 3.96
C ALA A 130 -3.17 2.38 4.73
N GLU A 131 -3.98 3.28 4.17
CA GLU A 131 -5.26 3.70 4.75
C GLU A 131 -6.29 2.56 4.74
N ILE A 132 -6.41 1.82 3.63
CA ILE A 132 -7.29 0.64 3.53
C ILE A 132 -6.89 -0.40 4.58
N GLN A 133 -5.59 -0.74 4.66
CA GLN A 133 -5.10 -1.68 5.67
C GLN A 133 -5.39 -1.20 7.09
N HIS A 134 -5.17 0.09 7.38
CA HIS A 134 -5.38 0.66 8.70
C HIS A 134 -6.85 0.58 9.13
N ARG A 135 -7.78 0.95 8.24
CA ARG A 135 -9.22 0.95 8.54
C ARG A 135 -9.80 -0.44 8.67
N VAL A 136 -9.37 -1.37 7.83
CA VAL A 136 -9.85 -2.77 7.88
C VAL A 136 -9.18 -3.56 9.00
N GLY A 137 -7.97 -3.19 9.39
CA GLY A 137 -7.11 -3.96 10.28
C GLY A 137 -6.33 -5.06 9.53
N PHE A 138 -5.07 -5.24 9.88
CA PHE A 138 -4.10 -6.05 9.14
C PHE A 138 -4.59 -7.46 8.78
N PHE A 139 -5.05 -8.25 9.75
CA PHE A 139 -5.46 -9.64 9.51
C PHE A 139 -6.74 -9.74 8.67
N ARG A 140 -7.68 -8.82 8.87
CA ARG A 140 -8.88 -8.77 8.05
C ARG A 140 -8.57 -8.27 6.64
N PHE A 141 -7.68 -7.30 6.50
CA PHE A 141 -7.19 -6.86 5.21
C PHE A 141 -6.65 -8.04 4.39
N LEU A 142 -5.75 -8.86 4.96
CA LEU A 142 -5.18 -10.01 4.27
C LEU A 142 -6.22 -11.06 3.88
N LYS A 143 -7.30 -11.19 4.64
CA LYS A 143 -8.36 -12.18 4.41
C LYS A 143 -9.44 -11.68 3.45
N GLU A 144 -9.87 -10.44 3.62
CA GLU A 144 -11.09 -9.93 2.99
C GLU A 144 -10.81 -9.06 1.75
N ILE A 145 -9.70 -8.30 1.71
CA ILE A 145 -9.45 -7.36 0.61
C ILE A 145 -8.68 -8.06 -0.52
N PRO A 146 -9.31 -8.31 -1.67
CA PRO A 146 -8.60 -8.89 -2.80
C PRO A 146 -7.66 -7.86 -3.45
N VAL A 147 -6.51 -8.35 -3.96
CA VAL A 147 -5.46 -7.47 -4.52
C VAL A 147 -5.98 -6.61 -5.67
N TRP A 148 -6.81 -7.16 -6.57
CA TRP A 148 -7.39 -6.38 -7.65
C TRP A 148 -8.20 -5.17 -7.15
N PHE A 149 -8.89 -5.30 -6.01
CA PHE A 149 -9.67 -4.21 -5.44
C PHE A 149 -8.76 -3.18 -4.75
N ASP A 150 -7.78 -3.63 -3.98
CA ASP A 150 -6.80 -2.76 -3.32
C ASP A 150 -6.05 -1.90 -4.34
N GLU A 151 -5.53 -2.53 -5.41
CA GLU A 151 -4.84 -1.83 -6.50
C GLU A 151 -5.79 -0.91 -7.29
N GLY A 152 -6.97 -1.39 -7.63
CA GLY A 152 -7.96 -0.59 -8.34
C GLY A 152 -8.39 0.64 -7.55
N ALA A 153 -8.61 0.50 -6.24
CA ALA A 153 -8.95 1.61 -5.36
C ALA A 153 -7.81 2.64 -5.29
N ALA A 154 -6.57 2.19 -5.14
CA ALA A 154 -5.40 3.07 -5.11
C ALA A 154 -5.23 3.86 -6.43
N LEU A 155 -5.52 3.22 -7.57
CA LEU A 155 -5.49 3.86 -8.89
C LEU A 155 -6.55 4.96 -9.10
N THR A 156 -7.57 5.05 -8.27
CA THR A 156 -8.52 6.18 -8.34
C THR A 156 -7.89 7.51 -7.95
N LEU A 157 -6.76 7.47 -7.24
CA LEU A 157 -5.97 8.64 -6.85
C LEU A 157 -4.74 8.88 -7.74
N ASP A 158 -4.49 7.99 -8.69
CA ASP A 158 -3.37 8.04 -9.62
C ASP A 158 -3.82 8.64 -10.95
N TYR A 159 -3.49 9.90 -11.18
CA TYR A 159 -3.91 10.64 -12.37
C TYR A 159 -2.89 10.56 -13.50
N ARG A 160 -1.95 9.63 -13.44
CA ARG A 160 -1.04 9.35 -14.56
C ARG A 160 -1.82 8.81 -15.76
N LYS A 161 -1.49 9.32 -16.95
CA LYS A 161 -2.22 9.01 -18.21
C LYS A 161 -2.60 7.54 -18.43
N PRO A 162 -1.75 6.54 -18.14
CA PRO A 162 -2.10 5.14 -18.37
C PRO A 162 -3.26 4.61 -17.52
N PHE A 163 -3.62 5.30 -16.43
CA PHE A 163 -4.62 4.87 -15.44
C PHE A 163 -5.87 5.75 -15.41
N LEU A 164 -5.91 6.78 -16.22
CA LEU A 164 -7.14 7.56 -16.41
C LEU A 164 -8.17 6.72 -17.18
N PRO A 165 -9.44 6.65 -16.73
CA PRO A 165 -10.47 5.83 -17.37
C PRO A 165 -10.61 6.05 -18.86
N GLU A 166 -10.53 7.31 -19.30
CA GLU A 166 -10.64 7.71 -20.71
C GLU A 166 -9.48 7.20 -21.59
N ASN A 167 -8.36 6.79 -20.99
CA ASN A 167 -7.20 6.24 -21.68
C ASN A 167 -7.11 4.71 -21.59
N ILE A 168 -8.06 4.07 -20.91
CA ILE A 168 -8.12 2.62 -20.75
C ILE A 168 -9.05 2.05 -21.80
N ASN A 169 -8.49 1.26 -22.71
CA ASN A 169 -9.24 0.56 -23.74
C ASN A 169 -9.09 -0.96 -23.54
N LEU A 170 -10.04 -1.57 -22.84
CA LEU A 170 -10.07 -3.00 -22.51
C LEU A 170 -11.42 -3.61 -22.88
N PHE A 171 -11.40 -4.91 -23.17
CA PHE A 171 -12.64 -5.67 -23.34
C PHE A 171 -13.34 -5.89 -21.97
N ALA A 172 -14.66 -6.01 -21.99
CA ALA A 172 -15.46 -6.25 -20.79
C ALA A 172 -15.05 -7.53 -20.06
N GLU A 173 -14.55 -8.53 -20.82
CA GLU A 173 -14.03 -9.79 -20.27
C GLU A 173 -12.77 -9.57 -19.43
N ASP A 174 -11.86 -8.68 -19.85
CA ASP A 174 -10.65 -8.34 -19.09
C ASP A 174 -11.02 -7.72 -17.75
N VAL A 175 -11.96 -6.75 -17.76
CA VAL A 175 -12.47 -6.09 -16.55
C VAL A 175 -13.19 -7.07 -15.62
N THR A 176 -13.85 -8.06 -16.17
CA THR A 176 -14.53 -9.10 -15.36
C THR A 176 -13.52 -10.10 -14.80
N SER A 177 -12.57 -10.52 -15.61
CA SER A 177 -11.60 -11.57 -15.25
C SER A 177 -10.61 -11.11 -14.16
N VAL A 178 -10.29 -9.80 -14.10
CA VAL A 178 -9.37 -9.28 -13.08
C VAL A 178 -9.86 -9.55 -11.65
N LYS A 179 -11.18 -9.67 -11.44
CA LYS A 179 -11.78 -9.99 -10.15
C LYS A 179 -11.39 -11.36 -9.59
N ASN A 180 -10.82 -12.23 -10.44
CA ASN A 180 -10.27 -13.51 -10.04
C ASN A 180 -8.82 -13.40 -9.52
N LEU A 181 -8.14 -12.26 -9.73
CA LEU A 181 -6.76 -12.04 -9.31
C LEU A 181 -6.72 -11.55 -7.84
N LYS A 182 -7.07 -12.45 -6.92
CA LYS A 182 -7.25 -12.12 -5.50
C LYS A 182 -5.94 -12.02 -4.71
N SER A 183 -4.85 -12.59 -5.21
CA SER A 183 -3.54 -12.61 -4.53
C SER A 183 -2.48 -11.84 -5.32
N GLY A 184 -1.46 -11.32 -4.63
CA GLY A 184 -0.32 -10.67 -5.28
C GLY A 184 0.36 -11.59 -6.30
N LYS A 185 0.52 -12.88 -5.98
CA LYS A 185 1.12 -13.85 -6.91
C LYS A 185 0.35 -13.93 -8.23
N SER A 186 -0.99 -13.96 -8.20
CA SER A 186 -1.80 -14.00 -9.42
C SER A 186 -1.84 -12.65 -10.13
N PHE A 187 -1.89 -11.54 -9.38
CA PHE A 187 -2.02 -10.20 -9.94
C PHE A 187 -0.74 -9.72 -10.65
N PHE A 188 0.43 -9.97 -10.06
CA PHE A 188 1.73 -9.50 -10.56
C PHE A 188 2.47 -10.52 -11.42
N SER A 189 1.87 -11.66 -11.78
CA SER A 189 2.55 -12.70 -12.57
C SER A 189 2.66 -12.35 -14.06
N ASN A 190 1.58 -11.87 -14.67
CA ASN A 190 1.48 -11.57 -16.10
C ASN A 190 0.62 -10.34 -16.35
N ASN A 191 0.85 -9.66 -17.47
CA ASN A 191 0.02 -8.54 -17.96
C ASN A 191 -0.24 -7.46 -16.89
N ILE A 192 0.75 -7.18 -16.05
CA ILE A 192 0.63 -6.34 -14.85
C ILE A 192 -0.07 -5.02 -15.16
N ARG A 193 0.34 -4.33 -16.25
CA ARG A 193 -0.27 -3.06 -16.65
C ARG A 193 -1.76 -3.21 -16.97
N GLN A 194 -2.13 -4.27 -17.69
CA GLN A 194 -3.53 -4.57 -18.03
C GLN A 194 -4.33 -4.89 -16.76
N ASN A 195 -3.74 -5.65 -15.82
CA ASN A 195 -4.38 -5.94 -14.54
C ASN A 195 -4.66 -4.67 -13.75
N TYR A 196 -3.71 -3.74 -13.69
CA TYR A 196 -3.92 -2.42 -13.08
C TYR A 196 -5.08 -1.67 -13.75
N GLN A 197 -5.05 -1.55 -15.08
CA GLN A 197 -6.09 -0.86 -15.84
C GLN A 197 -7.47 -1.50 -15.66
N ALA A 198 -7.55 -2.83 -15.73
CA ALA A 198 -8.77 -3.57 -15.51
C ALA A 198 -9.32 -3.38 -14.08
N SER A 199 -8.43 -3.38 -13.08
CA SER A 199 -8.78 -3.11 -11.68
C SER A 199 -9.33 -1.70 -11.49
N ARG A 200 -8.69 -0.71 -12.13
CA ARG A 200 -9.15 0.70 -12.09
C ARG A 200 -10.59 0.84 -12.58
N ILE A 201 -10.94 0.16 -13.68
CA ILE A 201 -12.32 0.16 -14.20
C ILE A 201 -13.25 -0.69 -13.34
N ALA A 202 -12.78 -1.87 -12.87
CA ALA A 202 -13.61 -2.80 -12.10
C ALA A 202 -14.08 -2.25 -10.75
N VAL A 203 -13.31 -1.34 -10.13
CA VAL A 203 -13.68 -0.75 -8.83
C VAL A 203 -14.63 0.44 -8.95
N GLU A 204 -14.68 1.11 -10.10
CA GLU A 204 -15.43 2.34 -10.29
C GLU A 204 -16.91 2.25 -9.88
N PRO A 205 -17.67 1.20 -10.28
CA PRO A 205 -19.04 1.03 -9.85
C PRO A 205 -19.19 0.58 -8.38
N LEU A 206 -18.12 0.19 -7.72
CA LEU A 206 -18.14 -0.38 -6.37
C LEU A 206 -17.82 0.66 -5.30
N ILE A 207 -17.00 1.64 -5.63
CA ILE A 207 -16.54 2.66 -4.69
C ILE A 207 -17.44 3.88 -4.73
N ARG A 208 -18.06 4.18 -3.60
CA ARG A 208 -18.76 5.45 -3.35
C ARG A 208 -17.82 6.38 -2.58
N PRO A 209 -17.16 7.36 -3.22
CA PRO A 209 -16.02 8.06 -2.60
C PRO A 209 -16.29 8.55 -1.19
N LYS A 210 -17.40 9.25 -0.94
CA LYS A 210 -17.70 9.81 0.39
C LYS A 210 -18.11 8.76 1.44
N GLN A 211 -18.35 7.52 1.05
CA GLN A 211 -18.71 6.41 1.95
C GLN A 211 -17.62 5.34 2.03
N PHE A 212 -16.61 5.43 1.18
CA PHE A 212 -15.60 4.39 1.04
C PHE A 212 -14.93 4.02 2.38
N PHE A 213 -14.51 4.99 3.15
CA PHE A 213 -13.90 4.76 4.45
C PHE A 213 -14.87 4.11 5.46
N ASN A 214 -16.12 4.52 5.48
CA ASN A 214 -17.15 3.87 6.31
C ASN A 214 -17.41 2.43 5.85
N ASP A 215 -17.38 2.17 4.54
CA ASP A 215 -17.55 0.81 4.01
C ASP A 215 -16.38 -0.10 4.41
N LEU A 216 -15.15 0.41 4.47
CA LEU A 216 -14.00 -0.32 5.03
C LEU A 216 -14.16 -0.63 6.52
N GLU A 217 -14.73 0.28 7.29
CA GLU A 217 -15.00 0.10 8.73
C GLU A 217 -16.06 -0.98 8.99
N LYS A 218 -17.03 -1.18 8.08
CA LYS A 218 -17.95 -2.33 8.15
C LYS A 218 -17.20 -3.66 8.04
N ILE A 219 -16.19 -3.73 7.14
CA ILE A 219 -15.34 -4.91 7.05
C ILE A 219 -14.57 -5.10 8.36
N ALA A 220 -14.00 -4.03 8.94
CA ALA A 220 -13.35 -4.10 10.24
C ALA A 220 -14.28 -4.65 11.33
N SER A 221 -15.56 -4.28 11.29
CA SER A 221 -16.58 -4.70 12.25
C SER A 221 -17.09 -6.14 12.04
N GLY A 222 -16.69 -6.81 10.95
CA GLY A 222 -17.03 -8.23 10.75
C GLY A 222 -17.74 -8.56 9.46
N GLU A 223 -18.20 -7.59 8.69
CA GLU A 223 -18.79 -7.87 7.40
C GLU A 223 -17.75 -8.38 6.40
N SER A 224 -18.18 -9.18 5.43
CA SER A 224 -17.31 -9.65 4.36
C SER A 224 -17.19 -8.58 3.26
N PHE A 225 -16.05 -8.58 2.57
CA PHE A 225 -15.85 -7.76 1.37
C PHE A 225 -17.00 -7.93 0.34
N GLU A 226 -17.43 -9.17 0.14
CA GLU A 226 -18.49 -9.49 -0.80
C GLU A 226 -19.81 -8.79 -0.44
N ASN A 227 -20.19 -8.79 0.85
CA ASN A 227 -21.42 -8.14 1.29
C ASN A 227 -21.36 -6.63 1.13
N VAL A 228 -20.23 -6.02 1.51
CA VAL A 228 -20.07 -4.56 1.52
C VAL A 228 -19.96 -3.99 0.11
N PHE A 229 -19.17 -4.62 -0.77
CA PHE A 229 -18.84 -4.02 -2.07
C PHE A 229 -19.50 -4.71 -3.26
N LEU A 230 -19.80 -6.02 -3.20
CA LEU A 230 -20.32 -6.73 -4.37
C LEU A 230 -21.84 -6.92 -4.33
N LYS A 231 -22.46 -7.06 -3.15
CA LYS A 231 -23.90 -7.27 -3.01
C LYS A 231 -24.67 -5.96 -2.74
N ALA A 232 -24.06 -5.00 -2.06
CA ALA A 232 -24.70 -3.73 -1.72
C ALA A 232 -25.01 -2.84 -2.96
N ASN A 233 -24.42 -3.17 -4.11
CA ASN A 233 -24.56 -2.45 -5.38
C ASN A 233 -25.45 -3.20 -6.40
N LYS A 234 -26.17 -4.21 -5.99
CA LYS A 234 -27.25 -4.86 -6.76
C LYS A 234 -28.61 -4.33 -6.31
#